data_e6947a37da9fd62d22f828adfb9a814f
#
_entry.id   e6947a37da9fd62d22f828adfb9a814f
#
_cell.length_a   1.000
_cell.length_b   1.000
_cell.length_c   1.000
_cell.angle_alpha   90.00
_cell.angle_beta   90.00
_cell.angle_gamma   90.00
#
_symmetry.space_group_name_H-M   'P 1'
#
loop_
_entity.id
_entity.type
_entity.pdbx_description
1 polymer ?
#
loop_
_entity_poly.entity_id
_entity_poly.type
_entity_poly.pdbx_seq_one_letter_code
_entity_poly.pdbx_strand_id
1 'polypeptide(L)'
;MSFVSRCLAAAAIAALVILAGCAAPGVHAPERRPEDVRAEIVRLLPNGAKDREGWAADIASAFDVLDIDESTSNLCAALAVIGQESNFVADPAVPGLGRIARAEIDRRAEQHHVPGFVVAAALTVHSSNGKSYGDRIAAVRTERELSLVYEDLIARVPLGRQLFSDANPVHTGGPMQVSVAFAEDHAREHAYPYPVDASVRREVFTRRGGIYFGVAHLLAYPADYDRMIYRFADYNAGFYASRNAAFQSALAIASGRRLALDGDLIAYDDGSAPGATELAVRSLSRELKVSDPEIRRALEKGESAGFEQTDVYQRVFARAQKMAHRKLRRALIPEIALKSPKITRKLTTEWFARRVDQRYAECLARAGAGVH
;
A
#
# COMPACT_ATOMS: atom_id res chain seq x y z
N MET A 1 27.84 58.13 30.46
CA MET A 1 27.30 56.78 30.21
C MET A 1 27.43 55.98 31.48
N SER A 2 26.33 55.77 32.19
CA SER A 2 26.31 55.31 33.57
C SER A 2 26.56 53.80 33.67
N PHE A 3 27.11 53.38 34.81
CA PHE A 3 27.41 52.02 35.17
C PHE A 3 26.21 51.03 34.96
N VAL A 4 24.99 51.51 35.04
CA VAL A 4 23.74 50.78 34.82
C VAL A 4 23.59 50.36 33.35
N SER A 5 24.05 51.17 32.39
CA SER A 5 23.96 50.84 30.95
C SER A 5 24.91 49.71 30.52
N ARG A 6 26.04 49.55 31.25
CA ARG A 6 27.00 48.45 30.99
C ARG A 6 26.56 47.11 31.58
N CYS A 7 25.85 47.12 32.70
CA CYS A 7 25.30 45.90 33.30
C CYS A 7 24.11 45.36 32.50
N LEU A 8 23.26 46.21 31.91
CA LEU A 8 22.15 45.76 31.03
C LEU A 8 22.65 45.19 29.73
N ALA A 9 23.73 45.73 29.14
CA ALA A 9 24.31 45.18 27.91
C ALA A 9 24.98 43.81 28.15
N ALA A 10 25.63 43.59 29.28
CA ALA A 10 26.23 42.32 29.66
C ALA A 10 25.19 41.25 29.96
N ALA A 11 24.06 41.60 30.59
CA ALA A 11 22.93 40.70 30.83
C ALA A 11 22.20 40.29 29.54
N ALA A 12 22.09 41.19 28.56
CA ALA A 12 21.48 40.88 27.27
C ALA A 12 22.34 39.93 26.42
N ILE A 13 23.67 40.06 26.46
CA ILE A 13 24.59 39.16 25.75
C ILE A 13 24.61 37.78 26.41
N ALA A 14 24.58 37.69 27.74
CA ALA A 14 24.48 36.41 28.46
C ALA A 14 23.15 35.68 28.17
N ALA A 15 22.03 36.39 28.03
CA ALA A 15 20.72 35.80 27.67
C ALA A 15 20.69 35.29 26.23
N LEU A 16 21.41 35.94 25.27
CA LEU A 16 21.49 35.45 23.89
C LEU A 16 22.34 34.18 23.73
N VAL A 17 23.31 33.96 24.57
CA VAL A 17 24.18 32.75 24.54
C VAL A 17 23.46 31.53 25.12
N ILE A 18 22.50 31.71 26.01
CA ILE A 18 21.70 30.59 26.60
C ILE A 18 20.61 30.09 25.65
N LEU A 19 20.15 30.88 24.66
CA LEU A 19 19.19 30.49 23.64
C LEU A 19 19.82 29.76 22.43
N ALA A 20 21.12 29.68 22.33
CA ALA A 20 21.85 28.76 21.45
C ALA A 20 21.94 27.36 22.07
N GLY A 21 20.85 26.92 22.74
CA GLY A 21 20.69 25.59 23.28
C GLY A 21 20.66 24.57 22.15
N CYS A 22 21.62 23.71 22.21
CA CYS A 22 21.88 22.50 21.46
C CYS A 22 20.62 21.90 20.83
N ALA A 23 20.36 22.19 19.57
CA ALA A 23 19.87 21.16 18.68
C ALA A 23 21.03 20.13 18.64
N ALA A 24 20.94 19.10 19.49
CA ALA A 24 21.79 17.94 19.30
C ALA A 24 21.54 17.48 17.85
N PRO A 25 22.59 17.39 17.01
CA PRO A 25 22.41 16.74 15.72
C PRO A 25 21.86 15.37 16.05
N GLY A 26 20.67 15.06 15.52
CA GLY A 26 20.14 13.71 15.60
C GLY A 26 21.29 12.81 15.16
N VAL A 27 21.62 11.81 15.96
CA VAL A 27 22.62 10.82 15.59
C VAL A 27 21.97 10.05 14.43
N HIS A 28 22.13 10.59 13.20
CA HIS A 28 21.86 9.81 12.00
C HIS A 28 22.83 8.62 12.08
N ALA A 29 22.29 7.41 12.05
CA ALA A 29 23.12 6.24 11.83
C ALA A 29 24.03 6.54 10.62
N PRO A 30 25.33 6.14 10.66
CA PRO A 30 26.22 6.41 9.54
C PRO A 30 25.58 5.90 8.25
N GLU A 31 25.49 6.79 7.27
CA GLU A 31 24.94 6.50 5.95
C GLU A 31 25.66 5.26 5.39
N ARG A 32 24.89 4.23 5.05
CA ARG A 32 25.43 2.97 4.58
C ARG A 32 25.92 3.16 3.14
N ARG A 33 27.08 2.59 2.82
CA ARG A 33 27.58 2.65 1.44
C ARG A 33 26.65 1.82 0.51
N PRO A 34 26.29 2.34 -0.66
CA PRO A 34 25.38 1.63 -1.57
C PRO A 34 25.84 0.22 -1.95
N GLU A 35 27.17 -0.01 -2.02
CA GLU A 35 27.71 -1.36 -2.28
C GLU A 35 27.48 -2.34 -1.13
N ASP A 36 27.53 -1.88 0.13
CA ASP A 36 27.27 -2.72 1.30
C ASP A 36 25.78 -3.12 1.38
N VAL A 37 24.89 -2.18 1.06
CA VAL A 37 23.45 -2.43 0.99
C VAL A 37 23.12 -3.47 -0.10
N ARG A 38 23.68 -3.30 -1.31
CA ARG A 38 23.51 -4.27 -2.40
C ARG A 38 24.05 -5.66 -2.02
N ALA A 39 25.24 -5.70 -1.43
CA ALA A 39 25.84 -6.96 -0.98
C ALA A 39 24.98 -7.65 0.08
N GLU A 40 24.39 -6.89 1.00
CA GLU A 40 23.45 -7.44 1.98
C GLU A 40 22.19 -7.97 1.31
N ILE A 41 21.56 -7.23 0.42
CA ILE A 41 20.37 -7.69 -0.32
C ILE A 41 20.68 -9.00 -1.06
N VAL A 42 21.84 -9.09 -1.74
CA VAL A 42 22.26 -10.32 -2.41
C VAL A 42 22.33 -11.49 -1.42
N ARG A 43 22.89 -11.31 -0.22
CA ARG A 43 22.93 -12.36 0.81
C ARG A 43 21.53 -12.75 1.31
N LEU A 44 20.64 -11.77 1.44
CA LEU A 44 19.27 -11.97 1.95
C LEU A 44 18.33 -12.65 0.95
N LEU A 45 18.61 -12.54 -0.35
CA LEU A 45 17.82 -13.18 -1.40
C LEU A 45 17.80 -14.70 -1.25
N PRO A 46 16.68 -15.39 -1.51
CA PRO A 46 16.66 -16.86 -1.50
C PRO A 46 17.54 -17.43 -2.63
N ASN A 47 18.10 -18.61 -2.39
CA ASN A 47 19.04 -19.25 -3.35
C ASN A 47 18.46 -19.49 -4.75
N GLY A 48 17.14 -19.61 -4.88
CA GLY A 48 16.45 -19.81 -6.15
C GLY A 48 16.18 -18.53 -6.96
N ALA A 49 16.45 -17.35 -6.41
CA ALA A 49 16.27 -16.10 -7.12
C ALA A 49 17.29 -15.97 -8.26
N LYS A 50 16.80 -15.79 -9.50
CA LYS A 50 17.64 -15.52 -10.67
C LYS A 50 18.01 -14.05 -10.71
N ASP A 51 19.14 -13.69 -11.35
CA ASP A 51 19.62 -12.31 -11.48
C ASP A 51 19.65 -11.55 -10.14
N ARG A 52 20.29 -12.13 -9.14
CA ARG A 52 20.35 -11.62 -7.76
C ARG A 52 20.91 -10.20 -7.69
N GLU A 53 21.92 -9.91 -8.49
CA GLU A 53 22.55 -8.57 -8.58
C GLU A 53 21.57 -7.53 -9.15
N GLY A 54 20.80 -7.89 -10.18
CA GLY A 54 19.78 -7.01 -10.72
C GLY A 54 18.64 -6.73 -9.73
N TRP A 55 18.20 -7.73 -8.95
CA TRP A 55 17.23 -7.51 -7.87
C TRP A 55 17.79 -6.59 -6.79
N ALA A 56 19.04 -6.81 -6.39
CA ALA A 56 19.70 -6.00 -5.37
C ALA A 56 19.85 -4.53 -5.82
N ALA A 57 20.21 -4.32 -7.08
CA ALA A 57 20.34 -2.98 -7.64
C ALA A 57 19.00 -2.23 -7.66
N ASP A 58 17.91 -2.86 -8.14
CA ASP A 58 16.59 -2.23 -8.22
C ASP A 58 16.00 -1.97 -6.81
N ILE A 59 16.21 -2.88 -5.85
CA ILE A 59 15.74 -2.69 -4.46
C ILE A 59 16.52 -1.56 -3.79
N ALA A 60 17.85 -1.56 -3.85
CA ALA A 60 18.67 -0.51 -3.26
C ALA A 60 18.33 0.87 -3.84
N SER A 61 18.15 0.95 -5.16
CA SER A 61 17.73 2.21 -5.82
C SER A 61 16.35 2.68 -5.37
N ALA A 62 15.40 1.78 -5.12
CA ALA A 62 14.09 2.15 -4.62
C ALA A 62 14.16 2.72 -3.20
N PHE A 63 14.96 2.13 -2.31
CA PHE A 63 15.15 2.61 -0.95
C PHE A 63 15.82 3.98 -0.92
N ASP A 64 16.91 4.16 -1.68
CA ASP A 64 17.66 5.41 -1.80
C ASP A 64 16.76 6.57 -2.26
N VAL A 65 16.05 6.40 -3.39
CA VAL A 65 15.20 7.46 -3.96
C VAL A 65 13.98 7.79 -3.09
N LEU A 66 13.44 6.79 -2.37
CA LEU A 66 12.29 6.98 -1.47
C LEU A 66 12.70 7.48 -0.07
N ASP A 67 13.99 7.70 0.18
CA ASP A 67 14.53 8.08 1.50
C ASP A 67 14.03 7.14 2.62
N ILE A 68 14.03 5.84 2.35
CA ILE A 68 13.61 4.81 3.31
C ILE A 68 14.85 4.20 3.95
N ASP A 69 14.87 4.14 5.28
CA ASP A 69 15.94 3.52 6.05
C ASP A 69 16.24 2.09 5.55
N GLU A 70 17.47 1.88 5.13
CA GLU A 70 18.00 0.62 4.57
C GLU A 70 18.33 -0.41 5.66
N SER A 71 17.59 -0.39 6.78
CA SER A 71 17.74 -1.40 7.82
C SER A 71 17.46 -2.80 7.30
N THR A 72 18.14 -3.79 7.86
CA THR A 72 17.88 -5.21 7.57
C THR A 72 16.40 -5.55 7.70
N SER A 73 15.69 -4.94 8.65
CA SER A 73 14.25 -5.08 8.84
C SER A 73 13.47 -4.63 7.60
N ASN A 74 13.71 -3.42 7.11
CA ASN A 74 13.00 -2.87 5.96
C ASN A 74 13.36 -3.61 4.66
N LEU A 75 14.63 -3.96 4.46
CA LEU A 75 15.06 -4.79 3.33
C LEU A 75 14.37 -6.16 3.35
N CYS A 76 14.32 -6.83 4.51
CA CYS A 76 13.63 -8.10 4.65
C CYS A 76 12.11 -7.97 4.45
N ALA A 77 11.49 -6.84 4.82
CA ALA A 77 10.08 -6.61 4.57
C ALA A 77 9.77 -6.55 3.06
N ALA A 78 10.55 -5.80 2.29
CA ALA A 78 10.42 -5.76 0.83
C ALA A 78 10.64 -7.13 0.19
N LEU A 79 11.72 -7.84 0.56
CA LEU A 79 12.03 -9.18 0.08
C LEU A 79 10.92 -10.20 0.40
N ALA A 80 10.29 -10.09 1.56
CA ALA A 80 9.20 -10.97 1.98
C ALA A 80 7.96 -10.79 1.11
N VAL A 81 7.59 -9.54 0.78
CA VAL A 81 6.46 -9.25 -0.12
C VAL A 81 6.77 -9.71 -1.54
N ILE A 82 7.95 -9.41 -2.09
CA ILE A 82 8.36 -9.89 -3.42
C ILE A 82 8.31 -11.42 -3.47
N GLY A 83 8.83 -12.08 -2.44
CA GLY A 83 8.81 -13.54 -2.33
C GLY A 83 7.40 -14.11 -2.25
N GLN A 84 6.45 -13.42 -1.63
CA GLN A 84 5.06 -13.84 -1.52
C GLN A 84 4.28 -13.63 -2.82
N GLU A 85 4.45 -12.48 -3.47
CA GLU A 85 3.65 -12.09 -4.63
C GLU A 85 4.13 -12.73 -5.93
N SER A 86 5.44 -12.81 -6.14
CA SER A 86 6.00 -13.23 -7.43
C SER A 86 7.06 -14.32 -7.33
N ASN A 87 7.51 -14.65 -6.13
CA ASN A 87 8.67 -15.53 -5.93
C ASN A 87 9.89 -15.07 -6.75
N PHE A 88 10.15 -13.77 -6.79
CA PHE A 88 11.25 -13.12 -7.54
C PHE A 88 11.15 -13.35 -9.06
N VAL A 89 9.93 -13.31 -9.60
CA VAL A 89 9.68 -13.24 -11.04
C VAL A 89 9.12 -11.84 -11.36
N ALA A 90 9.78 -11.10 -12.27
CA ALA A 90 9.40 -9.72 -12.58
C ALA A 90 8.00 -9.61 -13.22
N ASP A 91 7.66 -10.55 -14.11
CA ASP A 91 6.34 -10.63 -14.78
C ASP A 91 5.79 -12.07 -14.59
N PRO A 92 5.14 -12.36 -13.44
CA PRO A 92 4.74 -13.71 -13.11
C PRO A 92 3.58 -14.19 -13.97
N ALA A 93 3.68 -15.44 -14.43
CA ALA A 93 2.61 -16.06 -15.18
C ALA A 93 1.44 -16.46 -14.27
N VAL A 94 0.22 -16.20 -14.74
CA VAL A 94 -1.02 -16.59 -14.07
C VAL A 94 -1.63 -17.79 -14.80
N PRO A 95 -1.70 -18.97 -14.19
CA PRO A 95 -2.26 -20.16 -14.85
C PRO A 95 -3.69 -19.92 -15.32
N GLY A 96 -3.95 -20.16 -16.61
CA GLY A 96 -5.29 -20.03 -17.20
C GLY A 96 -5.80 -18.60 -17.33
N LEU A 97 -4.94 -17.58 -17.31
CA LEU A 97 -5.32 -16.18 -17.36
C LEU A 97 -6.23 -15.85 -18.55
N GLY A 98 -5.95 -16.34 -19.75
CA GLY A 98 -6.78 -16.09 -20.92
C GLY A 98 -8.22 -16.58 -20.74
N ARG A 99 -8.44 -17.73 -20.10
CA ARG A 99 -9.77 -18.25 -19.79
C ARG A 99 -10.45 -17.41 -18.70
N ILE A 100 -9.71 -16.99 -17.68
CA ILE A 100 -10.22 -16.10 -16.62
C ILE A 100 -10.64 -14.75 -17.22
N ALA A 101 -9.82 -14.18 -18.08
CA ALA A 101 -10.10 -12.91 -18.74
C ALA A 101 -11.35 -13.01 -19.64
N ARG A 102 -11.48 -14.10 -20.39
CA ARG A 102 -12.68 -14.33 -21.24
C ARG A 102 -13.94 -14.44 -20.37
N ALA A 103 -13.93 -15.24 -19.33
CA ALA A 103 -15.07 -15.38 -18.42
C ALA A 103 -15.46 -14.04 -17.76
N GLU A 104 -14.49 -13.20 -17.42
CA GLU A 104 -14.74 -11.87 -16.87
C GLU A 104 -15.36 -10.92 -17.90
N ILE A 105 -14.93 -10.99 -19.16
CA ILE A 105 -15.54 -10.23 -20.26
C ILE A 105 -17.02 -10.63 -20.42
N ASP A 106 -17.29 -11.94 -20.47
CA ASP A 106 -18.66 -12.46 -20.63
C ASP A 106 -19.54 -12.03 -19.44
N ARG A 107 -19.04 -12.13 -18.20
CA ARG A 107 -19.73 -11.69 -16.98
C ARG A 107 -20.07 -10.20 -16.99
N ARG A 108 -19.12 -9.34 -17.37
CA ARG A 108 -19.35 -7.88 -17.47
C ARG A 108 -20.35 -7.55 -18.57
N ALA A 109 -20.24 -8.20 -19.71
CA ALA A 109 -21.19 -8.05 -20.80
C ALA A 109 -22.62 -8.38 -20.36
N GLU A 110 -22.81 -9.48 -19.63
CA GLU A 110 -24.09 -9.87 -19.06
C GLU A 110 -24.63 -8.82 -18.08
N GLN A 111 -23.79 -8.30 -17.20
CA GLN A 111 -24.17 -7.22 -16.26
C GLN A 111 -24.64 -5.94 -16.96
N HIS A 112 -24.09 -5.64 -18.13
CA HIS A 112 -24.48 -4.50 -18.95
C HIS A 112 -25.49 -4.85 -20.04
N HIS A 113 -26.11 -6.04 -19.96
CA HIS A 113 -27.11 -6.54 -20.92
C HIS A 113 -26.62 -6.59 -22.37
N VAL A 114 -25.29 -6.80 -22.58
CA VAL A 114 -24.70 -6.98 -23.91
C VAL A 114 -24.82 -8.45 -24.34
N PRO A 115 -25.54 -8.75 -25.47
CA PRO A 115 -25.68 -10.12 -25.90
C PRO A 115 -24.37 -10.81 -26.25
N GLY A 116 -24.22 -12.10 -25.93
CA GLY A 116 -22.97 -12.86 -26.14
C GLY A 116 -22.48 -12.89 -27.59
N PHE A 117 -23.40 -12.85 -28.58
CA PHE A 117 -23.01 -12.79 -30.00
C PHE A 117 -22.33 -11.47 -30.37
N VAL A 118 -22.67 -10.36 -29.68
CA VAL A 118 -21.99 -9.05 -29.87
C VAL A 118 -20.59 -9.14 -29.34
N VAL A 119 -20.39 -9.72 -28.15
CA VAL A 119 -19.08 -9.98 -27.57
C VAL A 119 -18.23 -10.87 -28.49
N ALA A 120 -18.83 -11.96 -29.00
CA ALA A 120 -18.13 -12.86 -29.92
C ALA A 120 -17.69 -12.12 -31.19
N ALA A 121 -18.57 -11.32 -31.80
CA ALA A 121 -18.22 -10.51 -32.97
C ALA A 121 -17.11 -9.48 -32.68
N ALA A 122 -17.17 -8.78 -31.54
CA ALA A 122 -16.12 -7.85 -31.14
C ALA A 122 -14.75 -8.51 -30.99
N LEU A 123 -14.72 -9.73 -30.49
CA LEU A 123 -13.47 -10.49 -30.30
C LEU A 123 -12.87 -11.04 -31.62
N THR A 124 -13.61 -11.08 -32.71
CA THR A 124 -13.05 -11.42 -34.04
C THR A 124 -12.31 -10.27 -34.70
N VAL A 125 -12.46 -9.05 -34.21
CA VAL A 125 -11.76 -7.87 -34.72
C VAL A 125 -10.24 -8.07 -34.60
N HIS A 126 -9.51 -7.74 -35.70
CA HIS A 126 -8.07 -7.88 -35.74
C HIS A 126 -7.39 -6.71 -35.02
N SER A 127 -6.44 -7.05 -34.20
CA SER A 127 -5.62 -6.11 -33.43
C SER A 127 -4.43 -5.57 -34.23
N SER A 128 -3.59 -4.72 -33.63
CA SER A 128 -2.43 -4.11 -34.28
C SER A 128 -1.41 -5.12 -34.85
N ASN A 129 -1.36 -6.34 -34.31
CA ASN A 129 -0.44 -7.40 -34.75
C ASN A 129 -1.06 -8.43 -35.72
N GLY A 130 -2.26 -8.14 -36.25
CA GLY A 130 -2.95 -8.99 -37.22
C GLY A 130 -3.69 -10.19 -36.64
N LYS A 131 -3.60 -10.48 -35.33
CA LYS A 131 -4.38 -11.52 -34.65
C LYS A 131 -5.70 -10.95 -34.16
N SER A 132 -6.73 -11.78 -34.05
CA SER A 132 -7.97 -11.36 -33.41
C SER A 132 -7.76 -11.04 -31.91
N TYR A 133 -8.60 -10.16 -31.36
CA TYR A 133 -8.58 -9.92 -29.89
C TYR A 133 -8.89 -11.18 -29.09
N GLY A 134 -9.79 -12.04 -29.61
CA GLY A 134 -10.08 -13.34 -29.00
C GLY A 134 -8.85 -14.24 -28.91
N ASP A 135 -8.07 -14.37 -29.98
CA ASP A 135 -6.84 -15.16 -30.02
C ASP A 135 -5.78 -14.59 -29.07
N ARG A 136 -5.65 -13.26 -29.05
CA ARG A 136 -4.69 -12.59 -28.15
C ARG A 136 -5.05 -12.81 -26.67
N ILE A 137 -6.32 -12.65 -26.30
CA ILE A 137 -6.80 -12.89 -24.95
C ILE A 137 -6.61 -14.36 -24.56
N ALA A 138 -6.92 -15.29 -25.47
CA ALA A 138 -6.72 -16.71 -25.19
C ALA A 138 -5.24 -17.07 -24.96
N ALA A 139 -4.32 -16.34 -25.56
CA ALA A 139 -2.87 -16.59 -25.51
C ALA A 139 -2.16 -15.89 -24.34
N VAL A 140 -2.80 -14.93 -23.63
CA VAL A 140 -2.14 -14.20 -22.53
C VAL A 140 -1.75 -15.14 -21.39
N ARG A 141 -0.57 -14.90 -20.84
CA ARG A 141 -0.04 -15.64 -19.70
C ARG A 141 0.23 -14.75 -18.50
N THR A 142 0.50 -13.46 -18.72
CA THR A 142 0.81 -12.50 -17.66
C THR A 142 -0.17 -11.34 -17.64
N GLU A 143 -0.29 -10.68 -16.50
CA GLU A 143 -1.15 -9.50 -16.34
C GLU A 143 -0.69 -8.34 -17.23
N ARG A 144 0.63 -8.21 -17.42
CA ARG A 144 1.22 -7.26 -18.36
C ARG A 144 0.70 -7.49 -19.78
N GLU A 145 0.73 -8.74 -20.27
CA GLU A 145 0.22 -9.07 -21.60
C GLU A 145 -1.27 -8.73 -21.73
N LEU A 146 -2.09 -9.05 -20.71
CA LEU A 146 -3.51 -8.73 -20.71
C LEU A 146 -3.74 -7.22 -20.73
N SER A 147 -3.02 -6.45 -19.92
CA SER A 147 -3.08 -4.99 -19.91
C SER A 147 -2.75 -4.40 -21.28
N LEU A 148 -1.70 -4.90 -21.94
CA LEU A 148 -1.30 -4.45 -23.29
C LEU A 148 -2.35 -4.78 -24.36
N VAL A 149 -3.04 -5.92 -24.26
CA VAL A 149 -4.14 -6.26 -25.17
C VAL A 149 -5.30 -5.27 -25.01
N TYR A 150 -5.61 -4.90 -23.77
CA TYR A 150 -6.66 -3.93 -23.48
C TYR A 150 -6.26 -2.52 -23.98
N GLU A 151 -5.03 -2.07 -23.73
CA GLU A 151 -4.52 -0.79 -24.23
C GLU A 151 -4.58 -0.69 -25.76
N ASP A 152 -4.24 -1.77 -26.46
CA ASP A 152 -4.34 -1.82 -27.94
C ASP A 152 -5.82 -1.73 -28.40
N LEU A 153 -6.73 -2.39 -27.68
CA LEU A 153 -8.16 -2.34 -27.99
C LEU A 153 -8.72 -0.91 -27.87
N ILE A 154 -8.49 -0.25 -26.74
CA ILE A 154 -9.01 1.10 -26.51
C ILE A 154 -8.35 2.16 -27.40
N ALA A 155 -7.10 1.94 -27.82
CA ALA A 155 -6.41 2.85 -28.75
C ALA A 155 -7.06 2.92 -30.14
N ARG A 156 -7.89 1.93 -30.52
CA ARG A 156 -8.62 1.88 -31.79
C ARG A 156 -10.00 2.54 -31.73
N VAL A 157 -10.47 2.84 -30.54
CA VAL A 157 -11.75 3.54 -30.34
C VAL A 157 -11.46 5.04 -30.31
N PRO A 158 -12.18 5.88 -31.07
CA PRO A 158 -12.05 7.33 -30.97
C PRO A 158 -12.19 7.78 -29.50
N LEU A 159 -11.25 8.56 -28.99
CA LEU A 159 -11.17 8.98 -27.59
C LEU A 159 -11.08 7.81 -26.58
N GLY A 160 -10.86 6.57 -27.04
CA GLY A 160 -10.92 5.38 -26.20
C GLY A 160 -9.93 5.41 -25.03
N ARG A 161 -8.71 5.92 -25.22
CA ARG A 161 -7.74 6.09 -24.13
C ARG A 161 -8.20 7.07 -23.05
N GLN A 162 -8.95 8.11 -23.43
CA GLN A 162 -9.46 9.11 -22.49
C GLN A 162 -10.68 8.62 -21.73
N LEU A 163 -11.53 7.83 -22.39
CA LEU A 163 -12.81 7.36 -21.85
C LEU A 163 -12.71 6.01 -21.10
N PHE A 164 -11.74 5.16 -21.48
CA PHE A 164 -11.70 3.76 -21.04
C PHE A 164 -10.38 3.31 -20.41
N SER A 165 -9.41 4.20 -20.18
CA SER A 165 -8.15 3.84 -19.48
C SER A 165 -8.40 3.18 -18.13
N ASP A 166 -9.33 3.73 -17.36
CA ASP A 166 -9.66 3.28 -16.00
C ASP A 166 -10.45 1.97 -15.98
N ALA A 167 -11.05 1.59 -17.10
CA ALA A 167 -11.76 0.32 -17.25
C ALA A 167 -10.83 -0.87 -17.55
N ASN A 168 -9.51 -0.68 -17.57
CA ASN A 168 -8.55 -1.78 -17.73
C ASN A 168 -8.77 -2.83 -16.64
N PRO A 169 -8.99 -4.12 -17.00
CA PRO A 169 -9.30 -5.15 -16.01
C PRO A 169 -8.12 -5.52 -15.10
N VAL A 170 -6.89 -5.05 -15.45
CA VAL A 170 -5.68 -5.29 -14.66
C VAL A 170 -5.42 -4.08 -13.78
N HIS A 171 -5.65 -4.25 -12.48
CA HIS A 171 -5.54 -3.17 -11.48
C HIS A 171 -4.26 -3.26 -10.64
N THR A 172 -3.61 -4.42 -10.60
CA THR A 172 -2.35 -4.65 -9.88
C THR A 172 -1.36 -5.36 -10.79
N GLY A 173 -0.07 -5.29 -10.49
CA GLY A 173 0.93 -6.00 -11.28
C GLY A 173 2.35 -5.88 -10.77
N GLY A 174 3.25 -6.45 -11.56
CA GLY A 174 4.67 -6.48 -11.27
C GLY A 174 5.08 -7.41 -10.13
N PRO A 175 6.35 -7.40 -9.73
CA PRO A 175 6.89 -8.34 -8.76
C PRO A 175 6.34 -8.19 -7.34
N MET A 176 5.75 -7.06 -7.02
CA MET A 176 5.10 -6.82 -5.72
C MET A 176 3.56 -6.74 -5.82
N GLN A 177 2.97 -6.95 -7.00
CA GLN A 177 1.51 -6.85 -7.23
C GLN A 177 0.92 -5.52 -6.72
N VAL A 178 1.66 -4.43 -6.94
CA VAL A 178 1.24 -3.09 -6.51
C VAL A 178 0.08 -2.56 -7.35
N SER A 179 -0.79 -1.76 -6.73
CA SER A 179 -1.90 -1.08 -7.41
C SER A 179 -1.39 -0.10 -8.47
N VAL A 180 -1.95 -0.21 -9.69
CA VAL A 180 -1.65 0.75 -10.76
C VAL A 180 -2.15 2.13 -10.42
N ALA A 181 -3.34 2.26 -9.83
CA ALA A 181 -3.89 3.55 -9.40
C ALA A 181 -2.97 4.21 -8.36
N PHE A 182 -2.53 3.46 -7.34
CA PHE A 182 -1.55 3.96 -6.38
C PHE A 182 -0.26 4.43 -7.06
N ALA A 183 0.28 3.66 -8.01
CA ALA A 183 1.51 4.03 -8.71
C ALA A 183 1.34 5.32 -9.54
N GLU A 184 0.20 5.48 -10.22
CA GLU A 184 -0.13 6.68 -10.99
C GLU A 184 -0.30 7.91 -10.09
N ASP A 185 -0.94 7.76 -8.92
CA ASP A 185 -1.08 8.83 -7.91
C ASP A 185 0.27 9.20 -7.30
N HIS A 186 1.04 8.20 -6.87
CA HIS A 186 2.37 8.40 -6.30
C HIS A 186 3.32 9.11 -7.26
N ALA A 187 3.30 8.75 -8.55
CA ALA A 187 4.14 9.39 -9.56
C ALA A 187 3.73 10.82 -9.92
N ARG A 188 2.53 11.28 -9.55
CA ARG A 188 2.13 12.69 -9.66
C ARG A 188 2.68 13.55 -8.52
N GLU A 189 2.91 12.95 -7.36
CA GLU A 189 3.33 13.66 -6.15
C GLU A 189 4.84 13.53 -5.90
N HIS A 190 5.47 12.46 -6.42
CA HIS A 190 6.87 12.12 -6.18
C HIS A 190 7.61 11.87 -7.48
N ALA A 191 8.88 12.26 -7.56
CA ALA A 191 9.73 12.01 -8.72
C ALA A 191 10.00 10.52 -8.89
N TYR A 192 9.59 9.95 -10.03
CA TYR A 192 9.95 8.59 -10.39
C TYR A 192 11.38 8.58 -10.97
N PRO A 193 12.30 7.72 -10.48
CA PRO A 193 13.74 7.85 -10.77
C PRO A 193 14.15 7.38 -12.17
N TYR A 194 13.25 6.77 -12.92
CA TYR A 194 13.56 6.20 -14.22
C TYR A 194 12.79 6.91 -15.35
N PRO A 195 13.34 6.90 -16.58
CA PRO A 195 12.57 7.33 -17.74
C PRO A 195 11.30 6.50 -17.90
N VAL A 196 10.17 7.17 -18.12
CA VAL A 196 8.89 6.53 -18.41
C VAL A 196 8.74 6.45 -19.93
N ASP A 197 8.94 5.27 -20.52
CA ASP A 197 8.92 5.11 -21.98
C ASP A 197 7.50 5.27 -22.57
N ALA A 198 6.45 4.92 -21.82
CA ALA A 198 5.08 4.97 -22.32
C ALA A 198 4.06 5.45 -21.28
N SER A 199 4.03 4.83 -20.08
CA SER A 199 3.13 5.19 -18.98
C SER A 199 3.60 4.60 -17.66
N VAL A 200 3.19 5.21 -16.54
CA VAL A 200 3.42 4.68 -15.19
C VAL A 200 2.82 3.28 -15.05
N ARG A 201 1.63 3.04 -15.62
CA ARG A 201 1.02 1.72 -15.69
C ARG A 201 1.98 0.65 -16.22
N ARG A 202 2.69 0.95 -17.33
CA ARG A 202 3.66 -0.01 -17.91
C ARG A 202 4.89 -0.19 -17.05
N GLU A 203 5.34 0.85 -16.36
CA GLU A 203 6.46 0.75 -15.40
C GLU A 203 6.12 -0.19 -14.24
N VAL A 204 4.88 -0.20 -13.73
CA VAL A 204 4.44 -1.13 -12.67
C VAL A 204 4.74 -2.60 -13.02
N PHE A 205 4.66 -2.98 -14.30
CA PHE A 205 4.94 -4.35 -14.76
C PHE A 205 6.42 -4.62 -15.05
N THR A 206 7.30 -3.64 -14.87
CA THR A 206 8.76 -3.87 -14.92
C THR A 206 9.27 -4.27 -13.54
N ARG A 207 10.47 -4.92 -13.46
CA ARG A 207 11.07 -5.22 -12.16
C ARG A 207 11.34 -3.94 -11.37
N ARG A 208 12.04 -2.96 -11.97
CA ARG A 208 12.39 -1.70 -11.32
C ARG A 208 11.17 -0.91 -10.84
N GLY A 209 10.17 -0.73 -11.71
CA GLY A 209 8.98 0.05 -11.38
C GLY A 209 8.08 -0.66 -10.36
N GLY A 210 7.85 -1.97 -10.53
CA GLY A 210 7.07 -2.74 -9.56
C GLY A 210 7.72 -2.80 -8.17
N ILE A 211 9.06 -2.80 -8.07
CA ILE A 211 9.79 -2.69 -6.81
C ILE A 211 9.63 -1.27 -6.24
N TYR A 212 9.90 -0.23 -7.03
CA TYR A 212 9.83 1.16 -6.56
C TYR A 212 8.44 1.47 -5.97
N PHE A 213 7.38 1.27 -6.73
CA PHE A 213 6.02 1.53 -6.26
C PHE A 213 5.58 0.58 -5.14
N GLY A 214 6.03 -0.68 -5.18
CA GLY A 214 5.72 -1.65 -4.12
C GLY A 214 6.40 -1.31 -2.80
N VAL A 215 7.66 -0.87 -2.80
CA VAL A 215 8.40 -0.41 -1.61
C VAL A 215 7.76 0.87 -1.08
N ALA A 216 7.40 1.82 -1.96
CA ALA A 216 6.68 3.03 -1.56
C ALA A 216 5.37 2.69 -0.85
N HIS A 217 4.54 1.81 -1.43
CA HIS A 217 3.28 1.37 -0.83
C HIS A 217 3.47 0.65 0.50
N LEU A 218 4.54 -0.13 0.67
CA LEU A 218 4.79 -0.88 1.89
C LEU A 218 5.35 -0.01 3.03
N LEU A 219 6.30 0.91 2.71
CA LEU A 219 7.16 1.53 3.71
C LEU A 219 7.10 3.06 3.75
N ALA A 220 6.71 3.76 2.67
CA ALA A 220 6.84 5.21 2.60
C ALA A 220 5.76 6.00 3.38
N TYR A 221 4.81 5.33 4.06
CA TYR A 221 3.84 6.01 4.90
C TYR A 221 4.22 5.91 6.39
N PRO A 222 4.04 6.98 7.19
CA PRO A 222 4.38 6.96 8.61
C PRO A 222 3.37 6.12 9.41
N ALA A 223 3.84 5.04 10.06
CA ALA A 223 3.03 4.22 10.94
C ALA A 223 3.89 3.64 12.07
N ASP A 224 3.47 3.88 13.33
CA ASP A 224 4.15 3.44 14.55
C ASP A 224 3.68 2.04 14.96
N TYR A 225 3.77 1.07 14.05
CA TYR A 225 3.46 -0.31 14.36
C TYR A 225 4.61 -0.98 15.12
N ASP A 226 4.29 -1.64 16.21
CA ASP A 226 5.24 -2.44 17.00
C ASP A 226 5.68 -3.72 16.31
N ARG A 227 4.99 -4.13 15.22
CA ARG A 227 5.29 -5.34 14.44
C ARG A 227 5.07 -5.10 12.96
N MET A 228 5.98 -5.62 12.14
CA MET A 228 5.93 -5.50 10.68
C MET A 228 4.69 -6.19 10.05
N ILE A 229 4.12 -7.19 10.70
CA ILE A 229 2.93 -7.91 10.22
C ILE A 229 1.73 -6.98 9.96
N TYR A 230 1.62 -5.85 10.66
CA TYR A 230 0.56 -4.88 10.44
C TYR A 230 0.75 -4.10 9.13
N ARG A 231 2.01 -3.79 8.75
CA ARG A 231 2.30 -3.24 7.42
C ARG A 231 2.02 -4.25 6.31
N PHE A 232 2.27 -5.54 6.54
CA PHE A 232 1.91 -6.58 5.60
C PHE A 232 0.38 -6.72 5.44
N ALA A 233 -0.37 -6.58 6.52
CA ALA A 233 -1.82 -6.56 6.45
C ALA A 233 -2.34 -5.32 5.71
N ASP A 234 -1.78 -4.14 6.00
CA ASP A 234 -2.13 -2.89 5.30
C ASP A 234 -1.76 -2.94 3.82
N TYR A 235 -0.64 -3.57 3.45
CA TYR A 235 -0.25 -3.77 2.05
C TYR A 235 -1.35 -4.44 1.22
N ASN A 236 -2.06 -5.37 1.83
CA ASN A 236 -3.15 -6.11 1.20
C ASN A 236 -4.52 -5.42 1.34
N ALA A 237 -4.75 -4.70 2.45
CA ALA A 237 -6.06 -4.19 2.83
C ALA A 237 -6.23 -2.67 2.62
N GLY A 238 -5.14 -1.95 2.36
CA GLY A 238 -5.10 -0.49 2.26
C GLY A 238 -4.40 0.18 3.44
N PHE A 239 -3.95 1.40 3.23
CA PHE A 239 -3.20 2.17 4.22
C PHE A 239 -3.94 2.27 5.56
N TYR A 240 -3.21 2.00 6.64
CA TYR A 240 -3.72 2.07 8.01
C TYR A 240 -4.90 1.14 8.33
N ALA A 241 -5.23 0.17 7.49
CA ALA A 241 -6.33 -0.76 7.73
C ALA A 241 -6.17 -1.49 9.09
N SER A 242 -4.94 -1.85 9.48
CA SER A 242 -4.66 -2.47 10.79
C SER A 242 -4.93 -1.55 11.97
N ARG A 243 -4.60 -0.26 11.87
CA ARG A 243 -4.95 0.75 12.86
C ARG A 243 -6.46 0.97 12.93
N ASN A 244 -7.09 1.05 11.77
CA ASN A 244 -8.53 1.27 11.66
C ASN A 244 -9.33 0.09 12.22
N ALA A 245 -8.90 -1.15 12.00
CA ALA A 245 -9.49 -2.34 12.61
C ALA A 245 -9.37 -2.31 14.14
N ALA A 246 -8.24 -1.83 14.69
CA ALA A 246 -8.09 -1.63 16.12
C ALA A 246 -9.01 -0.52 16.65
N PHE A 247 -9.21 0.55 15.89
CA PHE A 247 -10.19 1.59 16.21
C PHE A 247 -11.62 1.04 16.22
N GLN A 248 -12.01 0.26 15.20
CA GLN A 248 -13.33 -0.41 15.16
C GLN A 248 -13.52 -1.33 16.36
N SER A 249 -12.49 -2.09 16.77
CA SER A 249 -12.54 -2.92 17.98
C SER A 249 -12.73 -2.10 19.25
N ALA A 250 -12.01 -0.98 19.40
CA ALA A 250 -12.18 -0.06 20.52
C ALA A 250 -13.58 0.57 20.52
N LEU A 251 -14.07 0.98 19.35
CA LEU A 251 -15.40 1.55 19.18
C LEU A 251 -16.51 0.53 19.50
N ALA A 252 -16.34 -0.73 19.14
CA ALA A 252 -17.27 -1.79 19.52
C ALA A 252 -17.41 -1.91 21.05
N ILE A 253 -16.28 -1.85 21.77
CA ILE A 253 -16.29 -1.81 23.25
C ILE A 253 -16.98 -0.53 23.76
N ALA A 254 -16.60 0.64 23.24
CA ALA A 254 -17.10 1.93 23.67
C ALA A 254 -18.60 2.12 23.44
N SER A 255 -19.15 1.58 22.37
CA SER A 255 -20.54 1.74 21.94
C SER A 255 -21.45 0.55 22.29
N GLY A 256 -20.89 -0.60 22.65
CA GLY A 256 -21.63 -1.86 22.83
C GLY A 256 -22.17 -2.45 21.53
N ARG A 257 -21.77 -1.92 20.33
CA ARG A 257 -22.22 -2.37 19.03
C ARG A 257 -21.25 -3.39 18.41
N ARG A 258 -21.77 -4.36 17.67
CA ARG A 258 -20.94 -5.22 16.83
C ARG A 258 -20.50 -4.46 15.56
N LEU A 259 -19.21 -4.48 15.26
CA LEU A 259 -18.63 -3.89 14.07
C LEU A 259 -17.79 -4.95 13.34
N ALA A 260 -17.74 -4.88 12.02
CA ALA A 260 -16.72 -5.55 11.24
C ALA A 260 -15.37 -4.90 11.53
N LEU A 261 -14.32 -5.72 11.65
CA LEU A 261 -12.95 -5.23 11.85
C LEU A 261 -12.22 -5.25 10.49
N ASP A 262 -12.82 -4.60 9.50
CA ASP A 262 -12.34 -4.58 8.11
C ASP A 262 -11.41 -3.41 7.79
N GLY A 263 -11.33 -2.41 8.67
CA GLY A 263 -10.55 -1.21 8.48
C GLY A 263 -11.28 -0.09 7.75
N ASP A 264 -12.48 -0.34 7.23
CA ASP A 264 -13.29 0.65 6.53
C ASP A 264 -14.03 1.56 7.54
N LEU A 265 -13.65 2.82 7.60
CA LEU A 265 -14.22 3.77 8.54
C LEU A 265 -15.47 4.48 8.03
N ILE A 266 -15.55 4.73 6.72
CA ILE A 266 -16.67 5.41 6.06
C ILE A 266 -17.01 4.72 4.74
N ALA A 267 -18.23 4.96 4.25
CA ALA A 267 -18.58 4.74 2.85
C ALA A 267 -18.20 6.00 2.04
N TYR A 268 -17.39 5.83 1.00
CA TYR A 268 -16.88 6.94 0.18
C TYR A 268 -17.83 7.35 -0.96
N ASP A 269 -18.90 6.58 -1.22
CA ASP A 269 -19.84 6.87 -2.30
C ASP A 269 -20.57 8.20 -2.02
N ASP A 270 -20.57 9.10 -2.98
CA ASP A 270 -21.28 10.38 -2.91
C ASP A 270 -22.77 10.16 -2.63
N GLY A 271 -23.25 10.73 -1.51
CA GLY A 271 -24.64 10.59 -1.08
C GLY A 271 -24.97 9.28 -0.35
N SER A 272 -23.97 8.44 -0.05
CA SER A 272 -24.21 7.22 0.73
C SER A 272 -24.60 7.54 2.17
N ALA A 273 -25.53 6.75 2.73
CA ALA A 273 -25.86 6.81 4.14
C ALA A 273 -24.61 6.45 4.98
N PRO A 274 -24.48 7.01 6.21
CA PRO A 274 -23.39 6.69 7.11
C PRO A 274 -23.24 5.18 7.32
N GLY A 275 -22.02 4.66 7.17
CA GLY A 275 -21.70 3.25 7.40
C GLY A 275 -21.80 2.86 8.88
N ALA A 276 -21.67 1.57 9.17
CA ALA A 276 -21.81 1.03 10.54
C ALA A 276 -20.82 1.64 11.53
N THR A 277 -19.57 1.85 11.13
CA THR A 277 -18.53 2.50 11.95
C THR A 277 -18.91 3.95 12.27
N GLU A 278 -19.30 4.73 11.27
CA GLU A 278 -19.72 6.12 11.47
C GLU A 278 -20.96 6.23 12.36
N LEU A 279 -21.98 5.39 12.15
CA LEU A 279 -23.19 5.34 12.99
C LEU A 279 -22.85 4.96 14.44
N ALA A 280 -21.89 4.09 14.67
CA ALA A 280 -21.45 3.74 16.01
C ALA A 280 -20.77 4.92 16.71
N VAL A 281 -19.91 5.69 16.02
CA VAL A 281 -19.32 6.92 16.60
C VAL A 281 -20.39 7.96 16.88
N ARG A 282 -21.32 8.20 15.94
CA ARG A 282 -22.43 9.16 16.10
C ARG A 282 -23.32 8.83 17.30
N SER A 283 -23.51 7.54 17.59
CA SER A 283 -24.27 7.13 18.78
C SER A 283 -23.63 7.55 20.12
N LEU A 284 -22.33 7.88 20.09
CA LEU A 284 -21.55 8.34 21.23
C LEU A 284 -21.26 9.87 21.18
N SER A 285 -21.86 10.61 20.25
CA SER A 285 -21.53 12.02 19.97
C SER A 285 -21.59 12.89 21.22
N ARG A 286 -22.60 12.70 22.10
CA ARG A 286 -22.74 13.44 23.34
C ARG A 286 -21.65 13.11 24.36
N GLU A 287 -21.33 11.84 24.54
CA GLU A 287 -20.28 11.36 25.46
C GLU A 287 -18.89 11.76 25.02
N LEU A 288 -18.67 11.71 23.70
CA LEU A 288 -17.40 12.10 23.07
C LEU A 288 -17.29 13.62 22.89
N LYS A 289 -18.39 14.37 23.08
CA LYS A 289 -18.46 15.84 22.84
C LYS A 289 -17.96 16.22 21.45
N VAL A 290 -18.43 15.53 20.43
CA VAL A 290 -18.13 15.77 19.03
C VAL A 290 -19.42 15.81 18.20
N SER A 291 -19.51 16.69 17.22
CA SER A 291 -20.64 16.79 16.30
C SER A 291 -20.54 15.77 15.16
N ASP A 292 -21.66 15.47 14.48
CA ASP A 292 -21.69 14.57 13.34
C ASP A 292 -20.75 15.01 12.20
N PRO A 293 -20.66 16.32 11.83
CA PRO A 293 -19.70 16.76 10.83
C PRO A 293 -18.23 16.61 11.24
N GLU A 294 -17.92 16.76 12.55
CA GLU A 294 -16.56 16.51 13.07
C GLU A 294 -16.24 15.02 13.02
N ILE A 295 -17.20 14.15 13.34
CA ILE A 295 -17.05 12.70 13.21
C ILE A 295 -16.72 12.35 11.76
N ARG A 296 -17.51 12.82 10.79
CA ARG A 296 -17.29 12.52 9.38
C ARG A 296 -15.89 12.95 8.92
N ARG A 297 -15.51 14.21 9.18
CA ARG A 297 -14.17 14.73 8.84
C ARG A 297 -13.02 13.98 9.52
N ALA A 298 -13.25 13.46 10.74
CA ALA A 298 -12.24 12.64 11.41
C ALA A 298 -12.09 11.28 10.73
N LEU A 299 -13.19 10.60 10.41
CA LEU A 299 -13.18 9.28 9.79
C LEU A 299 -12.65 9.32 8.34
N GLU A 300 -12.86 10.43 7.61
CA GLU A 300 -12.27 10.69 6.29
C GLU A 300 -10.74 10.70 6.31
N LYS A 301 -10.11 10.92 7.46
CA LYS A 301 -8.66 10.79 7.63
C LYS A 301 -8.19 9.34 7.85
N GLY A 302 -9.07 8.37 7.70
CA GLY A 302 -8.78 6.96 7.94
C GLY A 302 -7.58 6.41 7.17
N GLU A 303 -7.25 6.97 6.02
CA GLU A 303 -6.09 6.58 5.20
C GLU A 303 -4.87 7.50 5.38
N SER A 304 -4.85 8.30 6.44
CA SER A 304 -3.73 9.20 6.75
C SER A 304 -3.29 9.11 8.21
N ALA A 305 -2.04 9.49 8.49
CA ALA A 305 -1.50 9.58 9.85
C ALA A 305 -2.31 10.54 10.74
N GLY A 306 -2.98 11.53 10.13
CA GLY A 306 -3.75 12.55 10.85
C GLY A 306 -4.98 12.02 11.60
N PHE A 307 -5.43 10.79 11.35
CA PHE A 307 -6.58 10.23 12.06
C PHE A 307 -6.30 10.05 13.56
N GLU A 308 -5.10 9.63 13.90
CA GLU A 308 -4.73 9.38 15.31
C GLU A 308 -4.72 10.64 16.18
N GLN A 309 -4.53 11.81 15.58
CA GLN A 309 -4.55 13.10 16.25
C GLN A 309 -5.97 13.67 16.41
N THR A 310 -7.00 13.02 15.85
CA THR A 310 -8.39 13.51 15.97
C THR A 310 -8.97 13.24 17.36
N ASP A 311 -9.82 14.16 17.82
CA ASP A 311 -10.59 13.99 19.05
C ASP A 311 -11.44 12.70 19.05
N VAL A 312 -11.98 12.33 17.89
CA VAL A 312 -12.75 11.10 17.71
C VAL A 312 -11.90 9.88 18.06
N TYR A 313 -10.70 9.76 17.47
CA TYR A 313 -9.81 8.63 17.73
C TYR A 313 -9.40 8.57 19.19
N GLN A 314 -8.92 9.68 19.74
CA GLN A 314 -8.40 9.75 21.11
C GLN A 314 -9.50 9.43 22.14
N ARG A 315 -10.68 10.03 21.98
CA ARG A 315 -11.76 9.89 22.96
C ARG A 315 -12.43 8.52 22.89
N VAL A 316 -12.56 7.91 21.70
CA VAL A 316 -13.04 6.54 21.56
C VAL A 316 -12.11 5.57 22.28
N PHE A 317 -10.80 5.65 22.05
CA PHE A 317 -9.85 4.79 22.74
C PHE A 317 -9.82 5.03 24.26
N ALA A 318 -9.86 6.28 24.71
CA ALA A 318 -9.89 6.60 26.13
C ALA A 318 -11.12 5.98 26.83
N ARG A 319 -12.32 6.13 26.22
CA ARG A 319 -13.56 5.52 26.72
C ARG A 319 -13.48 3.99 26.72
N ALA A 320 -13.06 3.40 25.63
CA ALA A 320 -12.96 1.94 25.49
C ALA A 320 -11.99 1.33 26.50
N GLN A 321 -10.83 1.95 26.72
CA GLN A 321 -9.85 1.51 27.71
C GLN A 321 -10.37 1.62 29.13
N LYS A 322 -11.14 2.68 29.44
CA LYS A 322 -11.81 2.82 30.75
C LYS A 322 -12.82 1.70 30.96
N MET A 323 -13.63 1.38 29.94
CA MET A 323 -14.64 0.30 30.05
C MET A 323 -14.00 -1.09 30.12
N ALA A 324 -12.92 -1.31 29.36
CA ALA A 324 -12.21 -2.59 29.34
C ALA A 324 -11.24 -2.79 30.51
N HIS A 325 -11.00 -1.76 31.33
CA HIS A 325 -10.05 -1.76 32.46
C HIS A 325 -8.62 -2.21 32.04
N ARG A 326 -8.22 -1.96 30.77
CA ARG A 326 -6.89 -2.30 30.26
C ARG A 326 -6.51 -1.42 29.08
N LYS A 327 -5.20 -1.33 28.79
CA LYS A 327 -4.68 -0.73 27.56
C LYS A 327 -5.10 -1.59 26.36
N LEU A 328 -5.61 -0.96 25.30
CA LEU A 328 -6.01 -1.62 24.07
C LEU A 328 -4.89 -1.53 23.02
N ARG A 329 -4.80 -2.55 22.18
CA ARG A 329 -3.89 -2.54 21.03
C ARG A 329 -4.28 -1.43 20.06
N ARG A 330 -3.28 -0.84 19.39
CA ARG A 330 -3.46 0.22 18.38
C ARG A 330 -3.41 -0.32 16.95
N ALA A 331 -3.11 -1.59 16.78
CA ALA A 331 -3.18 -2.28 15.51
C ALA A 331 -3.74 -3.70 15.68
N LEU A 332 -4.59 -4.12 14.76
CA LEU A 332 -5.15 -5.47 14.63
C LEU A 332 -5.15 -5.82 13.14
N ILE A 333 -4.95 -7.08 12.80
CA ILE A 333 -5.07 -7.53 11.42
C ILE A 333 -6.54 -7.45 10.99
N PRO A 334 -6.87 -6.78 9.86
CA PRO A 334 -8.25 -6.68 9.39
C PRO A 334 -8.85 -8.04 9.03
N GLU A 335 -10.15 -8.22 9.33
CA GLU A 335 -10.90 -9.42 9.03
C GLU A 335 -11.55 -9.33 7.63
N ILE A 336 -10.72 -9.35 6.57
CA ILE A 336 -11.18 -9.22 5.19
C ILE A 336 -11.02 -10.55 4.45
N ALA A 337 -12.10 -11.02 3.80
CA ALA A 337 -12.04 -12.14 2.88
C ALA A 337 -11.54 -11.68 1.52
N LEU A 338 -10.46 -12.28 1.02
CA LEU A 338 -9.91 -11.96 -0.30
C LEU A 338 -10.80 -12.55 -1.40
N LYS A 339 -11.24 -11.69 -2.32
CA LYS A 339 -12.09 -12.07 -3.45
C LYS A 339 -11.40 -11.69 -4.76
N SER A 340 -11.13 -12.68 -5.60
CA SER A 340 -10.60 -12.47 -6.94
C SER A 340 -10.98 -13.66 -7.82
N PRO A 341 -11.22 -13.48 -9.14
CA PRO A 341 -11.40 -14.58 -10.08
C PRO A 341 -10.23 -15.59 -10.10
N LYS A 342 -9.07 -15.19 -9.62
CA LYS A 342 -7.84 -16.01 -9.50
C LYS A 342 -7.79 -16.86 -8.21
N ILE A 343 -8.63 -16.54 -7.22
CA ILE A 343 -8.63 -17.20 -5.91
C ILE A 343 -9.69 -18.30 -5.90
N THR A 344 -9.23 -19.57 -5.80
CA THR A 344 -10.08 -20.76 -5.80
C THR A 344 -10.40 -21.29 -4.39
N ARG A 345 -9.87 -20.68 -3.35
CA ARG A 345 -10.05 -21.06 -1.94
C ARG A 345 -10.30 -19.83 -1.07
N LYS A 346 -10.89 -20.03 0.12
CA LYS A 346 -11.09 -18.94 1.07
C LYS A 346 -9.74 -18.46 1.61
N LEU A 347 -9.32 -17.28 1.22
CA LEU A 347 -8.15 -16.59 1.73
C LEU A 347 -8.58 -15.30 2.44
N THR A 348 -7.80 -14.85 3.40
CA THR A 348 -8.04 -13.64 4.18
C THR A 348 -6.79 -12.76 4.21
N THR A 349 -6.96 -11.48 4.53
CA THR A 349 -5.82 -10.59 4.83
C THR A 349 -4.92 -11.15 5.92
N GLU A 350 -5.48 -11.82 6.95
CA GLU A 350 -4.69 -12.49 7.98
C GLU A 350 -3.81 -13.60 7.39
N TRP A 351 -4.38 -14.44 6.51
CA TRP A 351 -3.59 -15.48 5.84
C TRP A 351 -2.42 -14.87 5.07
N PHE A 352 -2.68 -13.81 4.30
CA PHE A 352 -1.64 -13.10 3.55
C PHE A 352 -0.55 -12.54 4.47
N ALA A 353 -0.95 -11.73 5.46
CA ALA A 353 -0.02 -11.09 6.38
C ALA A 353 0.85 -12.10 7.13
N ARG A 354 0.29 -13.23 7.60
CA ARG A 354 1.06 -14.30 8.25
C ARG A 354 2.04 -14.99 7.31
N ARG A 355 1.68 -15.17 6.04
CA ARG A 355 2.59 -15.77 5.05
C ARG A 355 3.77 -14.86 4.74
N VAL A 356 3.53 -13.55 4.63
CA VAL A 356 4.59 -12.56 4.46
C VAL A 356 5.45 -12.46 5.73
N ASP A 357 4.84 -12.45 6.91
CA ASP A 357 5.55 -12.40 8.22
C ASP A 357 6.47 -13.61 8.41
N GLN A 358 6.04 -14.80 7.98
CA GLN A 358 6.91 -15.98 7.97
C GLN A 358 8.14 -15.79 7.07
N ARG A 359 7.97 -15.30 5.84
CA ARG A 359 9.09 -15.03 4.91
C ARG A 359 10.00 -13.93 5.44
N TYR A 360 9.44 -12.94 6.10
CA TYR A 360 10.18 -11.88 6.80
C TYR A 360 11.06 -12.45 7.91
N ALA A 361 10.53 -13.32 8.77
CA ALA A 361 11.29 -14.00 9.81
C ALA A 361 12.41 -14.89 9.24
N GLU A 362 12.15 -15.61 8.14
CA GLU A 362 13.15 -16.41 7.43
C GLU A 362 14.28 -15.52 6.85
N CYS A 363 13.95 -14.31 6.36
CA CYS A 363 14.93 -13.35 5.88
C CYS A 363 15.82 -12.82 7.02
N LEU A 364 15.21 -12.42 8.14
CA LEU A 364 15.97 -11.99 9.34
C LEU A 364 16.87 -13.09 9.89
N ALA A 365 16.44 -14.35 9.88
CA ALA A 365 17.26 -15.48 10.29
C ALA A 365 18.50 -15.64 9.38
N ARG A 366 18.37 -15.42 8.05
CA ARG A 366 19.53 -15.41 7.14
C ARG A 366 20.48 -14.26 7.44
N ALA A 367 19.97 -13.09 7.82
CA ALA A 367 20.80 -11.96 8.22
C ALA A 367 21.64 -12.27 9.46
N GLY A 368 21.05 -12.87 10.50
CA GLY A 368 21.72 -13.27 11.73
C GLY A 368 22.77 -14.39 11.53
N ALA A 369 22.53 -15.32 10.60
CA ALA A 369 23.48 -16.40 10.29
C ALA A 369 24.76 -15.92 9.56
N GLY A 370 24.77 -14.72 9.00
CA GLY A 370 25.92 -14.15 8.26
C GLY A 370 26.91 -13.35 9.11
N VAL A 371 26.70 -13.29 10.43
CA VAL A 371 27.53 -12.48 11.37
C VAL A 371 28.51 -13.36 12.18
N HIS A 372 28.73 -14.64 11.77
CA HIS A 372 29.71 -15.54 12.42
C HIS A 372 30.92 -15.80 11.55
#